data_3257ad38cd69a0d24771f6da6b851c66
#
_entry.id   3257ad38cd69a0d24771f6da6b851c66
#
_cell.length_a   1.000
_cell.length_b   1.000
_cell.length_c   1.000
_cell.angle_alpha   90.00
_cell.angle_beta   90.00
_cell.angle_gamma   90.00
#
_symmetry.space_group_name_H-M   'P 1'
#
loop_
_entity.id
_entity.type
_entity.pdbx_description
1 polymer ?
#
loop_
_entity_poly.entity_id
_entity_poly.type
_entity_poly.pdbx_seq_one_letter_code
_entity_poly.pdbx_strand_id
1 'polypeptide(L)'
;MSSAITISLRVTAPGSAAARVSVGRRQFAIGRPVEFDEASPHVAALEYALGAVGGEVVNGLREFARRRRLAIDAVEALVTAELEHGLSYLEVIGERERPRIRRIAVKVFVASVDHEATRALFDETVARLPLISTLGAAVDLEIALVLTS
;
A
#
# COMPACT_ATOMS: atom_id res chain seq x y z
N MET A 1 4.50 15.53 -23.79
CA MET A 1 5.19 14.24 -23.96
C MET A 1 5.18 13.48 -22.64
N SER A 2 4.66 12.30 -22.64
CA SER A 2 4.75 11.40 -21.48
C SER A 2 6.11 10.71 -21.53
N SER A 3 7.00 11.00 -20.56
CA SER A 3 8.23 10.24 -20.40
C SER A 3 7.92 9.00 -19.54
N ALA A 4 8.05 7.83 -20.13
CA ALA A 4 7.91 6.58 -19.37
C ALA A 4 9.13 6.37 -18.47
N ILE A 5 8.89 6.06 -17.20
CA ILE A 5 9.92 5.66 -16.25
C ILE A 5 9.83 4.15 -16.07
N THR A 6 10.92 3.43 -16.28
CA THR A 6 10.98 1.99 -16.07
C THR A 6 11.56 1.68 -14.70
N ILE A 7 10.86 0.85 -13.93
CA ILE A 7 11.31 0.34 -12.63
C ILE A 7 11.50 -1.16 -12.78
N SER A 8 12.66 -1.68 -12.38
CA SER A 8 12.99 -3.10 -12.47
C SER A 8 13.44 -3.64 -11.12
N LEU A 9 12.93 -4.82 -10.79
CA LEU A 9 13.29 -5.57 -9.61
C LEU A 9 13.68 -6.99 -10.03
N ARG A 10 14.56 -7.60 -9.26
CA ARG A 10 14.90 -9.03 -9.41
C ARG A 10 14.38 -9.79 -8.21
N VAL A 11 13.65 -10.88 -8.47
CA VAL A 11 13.12 -11.76 -7.42
C VAL A 11 13.69 -13.15 -7.60
N THR A 12 14.24 -13.70 -6.53
CA THR A 12 14.84 -15.04 -6.50
C THR A 12 14.29 -15.84 -5.33
N ALA A 13 14.20 -17.15 -5.51
CA ALA A 13 13.82 -18.08 -4.45
C ALA A 13 15.03 -18.97 -4.11
N PRO A 14 15.90 -18.56 -3.17
CA PRO A 14 17.17 -19.27 -2.90
C PRO A 14 16.99 -20.57 -2.09
N GLY A 15 15.77 -21.03 -1.91
CA GLY A 15 15.44 -22.24 -1.14
C GLY A 15 13.96 -22.29 -0.83
N SER A 16 13.59 -22.97 0.26
CA SER A 16 12.21 -23.09 0.73
C SER A 16 11.72 -21.91 1.59
N ALA A 17 12.60 -20.95 1.89
CA ALA A 17 12.30 -19.78 2.67
C ALA A 17 11.60 -18.70 1.82
N ALA A 18 11.49 -17.49 2.36
CA ALA A 18 10.94 -16.35 1.65
C ALA A 18 11.71 -16.02 0.36
N ALA A 19 11.02 -15.48 -0.63
CA ALA A 19 11.65 -14.94 -1.82
C ALA A 19 12.50 -13.70 -1.45
N ARG A 20 13.60 -13.51 -2.17
CA ARG A 20 14.48 -12.35 -2.03
C ARG A 20 14.23 -11.38 -3.17
N VAL A 21 13.90 -10.16 -2.83
CA VAL A 21 13.71 -9.06 -3.80
C VAL A 21 14.91 -8.13 -3.75
N SER A 22 15.48 -7.82 -4.91
CA SER A 22 16.59 -6.89 -5.05
C SER A 22 16.19 -5.70 -5.91
N VAL A 23 16.43 -4.50 -5.41
CA VAL A 23 16.19 -3.23 -6.09
C VAL A 23 17.48 -2.41 -6.02
N GLY A 24 18.29 -2.49 -7.07
CA GLY A 24 19.64 -1.94 -7.04
C GLY A 24 20.47 -2.60 -5.93
N ARG A 25 20.93 -1.80 -4.97
CA ARG A 25 21.72 -2.29 -3.82
C ARG A 25 20.86 -2.68 -2.61
N ARG A 26 19.55 -2.42 -2.66
CA ARG A 26 18.62 -2.70 -1.55
C ARG A 26 18.00 -4.08 -1.73
N GLN A 27 17.74 -4.73 -0.63
CA GLN A 27 17.11 -6.05 -0.61
C GLN A 27 16.09 -6.16 0.51
N PHE A 28 15.06 -6.98 0.29
CA PHE A 28 14.10 -7.38 1.30
C PHE A 28 13.56 -8.78 0.98
N ALA A 29 12.95 -9.42 1.97
CA ALA A 29 12.34 -10.74 1.82
C ALA A 29 10.82 -10.62 1.75
N ILE A 30 10.20 -11.47 0.93
CA ILE A 30 8.74 -11.60 0.85
C ILE A 30 8.37 -13.04 1.15
N GLY A 31 7.40 -13.23 2.05
CA GLY A 31 6.83 -14.53 2.40
C GLY A 31 5.85 -15.06 1.35
N ARG A 32 4.96 -15.94 1.77
CA ARG A 32 3.93 -16.54 0.93
C ARG A 32 3.02 -15.47 0.30
N PRO A 33 2.31 -15.78 -0.79
CA PRO A 33 1.36 -14.84 -1.38
C PRO A 33 0.31 -14.33 -0.39
N VAL A 34 -0.27 -15.23 0.40
CA VAL A 34 -1.20 -14.94 1.49
C VAL A 34 -0.71 -15.70 2.73
N GLU A 35 -0.74 -15.08 3.89
CA GLU A 35 -0.34 -15.70 5.15
C GLU A 35 -1.53 -15.76 6.11
N PHE A 36 -1.80 -16.93 6.63
CA PHE A 36 -2.85 -17.18 7.62
C PHE A 36 -2.27 -17.53 9.00
N ASP A 37 -0.95 -17.69 9.10
CA ASP A 37 -0.24 -17.95 10.34
C ASP A 37 0.40 -16.66 10.85
N GLU A 38 -0.17 -16.10 11.91
CA GLU A 38 0.34 -14.89 12.57
C GLU A 38 1.75 -15.05 13.15
N ALA A 39 2.19 -16.29 13.36
CA ALA A 39 3.53 -16.59 13.85
C ALA A 39 4.58 -16.64 12.72
N SER A 40 4.19 -16.50 11.47
CA SER A 40 5.13 -16.46 10.35
C SER A 40 6.14 -15.30 10.51
N PRO A 41 7.46 -15.56 10.38
CA PRO A 41 8.47 -14.53 10.51
C PRO A 41 8.56 -13.63 9.26
N HIS A 42 7.83 -13.94 8.20
CA HIS A 42 7.91 -13.23 6.92
C HIS A 42 6.61 -12.50 6.61
N VAL A 43 6.74 -11.27 6.18
CA VAL A 43 5.63 -10.46 5.65
C VAL A 43 5.19 -11.06 4.32
N ALA A 44 3.90 -11.34 4.17
CA ALA A 44 3.34 -11.89 2.95
C ALA A 44 3.36 -10.89 1.79
N ALA A 45 3.34 -11.39 0.56
CA ALA A 45 3.33 -10.53 -0.62
C ALA A 45 2.12 -9.57 -0.63
N LEU A 46 0.94 -10.05 -0.24
CA LEU A 46 -0.26 -9.23 -0.14
C LEU A 46 -0.13 -8.13 0.93
N GLU A 47 0.47 -8.46 2.08
CA GLU A 47 0.75 -7.49 3.15
C GLU A 47 1.74 -6.42 2.70
N TYR A 48 2.79 -6.79 1.94
CA TYR A 48 3.70 -5.83 1.32
C TYR A 48 2.98 -4.89 0.35
N ALA A 49 2.08 -5.41 -0.47
CA ALA A 49 1.31 -4.60 -1.41
C ALA A 49 0.44 -3.58 -0.67
N LEU A 50 -0.24 -3.99 0.40
CA LEU A 50 -1.06 -3.10 1.23
C LEU A 50 -0.19 -2.09 2.01
N GLY A 51 0.95 -2.54 2.53
CA GLY A 51 1.94 -1.66 3.15
C GLY A 51 2.49 -0.61 2.19
N ALA A 52 2.71 -0.98 0.92
CA ALA A 52 3.12 -0.05 -0.12
C ALA A 52 2.06 1.02 -0.40
N VAL A 53 0.78 0.64 -0.41
CA VAL A 53 -0.34 1.59 -0.56
C VAL A 53 -0.33 2.63 0.58
N GLY A 54 -0.28 2.18 1.82
CA GLY A 54 -0.22 3.08 2.99
C GLY A 54 1.04 3.93 3.00
N GLY A 55 2.19 3.32 2.70
CA GLY A 55 3.48 4.00 2.63
C GLY A 55 3.55 5.08 1.55
N GLU A 56 2.95 4.83 0.38
CA GLU A 56 2.87 5.83 -0.68
C GLU A 56 2.06 7.06 -0.24
N VAL A 57 0.92 6.85 0.42
CA VAL A 57 0.07 7.94 0.92
C VAL A 57 0.79 8.74 2.01
N VAL A 58 1.32 8.07 3.03
CA VAL A 58 2.01 8.72 4.16
C VAL A 58 3.23 9.51 3.69
N ASN A 59 4.10 8.89 2.92
CA ASN A 59 5.32 9.55 2.44
C ASN A 59 5.03 10.61 1.38
N GLY A 60 4.04 10.37 0.51
CA GLY A 60 3.58 11.36 -0.45
C GLY A 60 3.08 12.62 0.25
N LEU A 61 2.22 12.47 1.25
CA LEU A 61 1.68 13.61 2.01
C LEU A 61 2.78 14.40 2.72
N ARG A 62 3.72 13.72 3.36
CA ARG A 62 4.87 14.35 4.02
C ARG A 62 5.76 15.11 3.03
N GLU A 63 6.04 14.52 1.87
CA GLU A 63 6.86 15.17 0.84
C GLU A 63 6.17 16.39 0.24
N PHE A 64 4.88 16.31 -0.06
CA PHE A 64 4.13 17.46 -0.57
C PHE A 64 3.97 18.56 0.49
N ALA A 65 3.76 18.21 1.76
CA ALA A 65 3.75 19.17 2.87
C ALA A 65 5.08 19.92 2.96
N ARG A 66 6.20 19.19 2.90
CA ARG A 66 7.55 19.77 2.90
C ARG A 66 7.74 20.76 1.74
N ARG A 67 7.35 20.35 0.52
CA ARG A 67 7.48 21.22 -0.68
C ARG A 67 6.64 22.49 -0.57
N ARG A 68 5.49 22.43 0.08
CA ARG A 68 4.58 23.58 0.26
C ARG A 68 4.81 24.32 1.57
N ARG A 69 5.79 23.90 2.36
CA ARG A 69 6.09 24.48 3.68
C ARG A 69 4.89 24.49 4.62
N LEU A 70 4.02 23.48 4.50
CA LEU A 70 2.93 23.25 5.43
C LEU A 70 3.41 22.37 6.58
N ALA A 71 3.24 22.86 7.80
CA ALA A 71 3.56 22.09 8.99
C ALA A 71 2.49 21.02 9.24
N ILE A 72 2.92 19.75 9.28
CA ILE A 72 2.13 18.62 9.76
C ILE A 72 2.98 17.87 10.78
N ASP A 73 2.39 17.52 11.92
CA ASP A 73 3.16 16.96 13.05
C ASP A 73 3.33 15.45 12.90
N ALA A 74 2.24 14.73 12.68
CA ALA A 74 2.26 13.29 12.52
C ALA A 74 1.30 12.85 11.41
N VAL A 75 1.67 11.80 10.71
CA VAL A 75 0.84 11.13 9.71
C VAL A 75 0.84 9.64 9.98
N GLU A 76 -0.33 9.05 10.09
CA GLU A 76 -0.53 7.62 10.24
C GLU A 76 -1.55 7.14 9.22
N ALA A 77 -1.37 5.94 8.69
CA ALA A 77 -2.36 5.31 7.83
C ALA A 77 -2.71 3.91 8.35
N LEU A 78 -4.00 3.64 8.44
CA LEU A 78 -4.53 2.29 8.64
C LEU A 78 -5.07 1.80 7.29
N VAL A 79 -4.51 0.68 6.83
CA VAL A 79 -4.89 0.06 5.56
C VAL A 79 -5.59 -1.26 5.85
N THR A 80 -6.79 -1.42 5.31
CA THR A 80 -7.55 -2.67 5.37
C THR A 80 -7.93 -3.12 3.97
N ALA A 81 -7.98 -4.42 3.75
CA ALA A 81 -8.41 -5.00 2.48
C ALA A 81 -9.37 -6.15 2.70
N GLU A 82 -10.31 -6.30 1.79
CA GLU A 82 -11.21 -7.44 1.72
C GLU A 82 -10.75 -8.36 0.59
N LEU A 83 -10.34 -9.58 0.97
CA LEU A 83 -9.94 -10.63 0.04
C LEU A 83 -11.13 -11.55 -0.19
N GLU A 84 -11.63 -11.61 -1.42
CA GLU A 84 -12.63 -12.59 -1.85
C GLU A 84 -11.96 -13.90 -2.28
N HIS A 85 -12.64 -15.00 -2.01
CA HIS A 85 -12.21 -16.35 -2.42
C HIS A 85 -10.80 -16.74 -1.96
N GLY A 86 -10.36 -16.21 -0.81
CA GLY A 86 -9.03 -16.49 -0.25
C GLY A 86 -8.75 -17.97 -0.01
N LEU A 87 -9.79 -18.75 0.30
CA LEU A 87 -9.67 -20.21 0.49
C LEU A 87 -9.34 -20.97 -0.79
N SER A 88 -9.60 -20.37 -1.96
CA SER A 88 -9.22 -20.92 -3.26
C SER A 88 -7.69 -21.03 -3.40
N TYR A 89 -6.94 -20.13 -2.77
CA TYR A 89 -5.48 -20.22 -2.69
C TYR A 89 -5.00 -21.48 -1.92
N LEU A 90 -5.80 -21.96 -0.97
CA LEU A 90 -5.53 -23.17 -0.19
C LEU A 90 -6.06 -24.45 -0.85
N GLU A 91 -6.56 -24.35 -2.09
CA GLU A 91 -7.14 -25.48 -2.82
C GLU A 91 -8.28 -26.19 -2.07
N VAL A 92 -9.06 -25.44 -1.30
CA VAL A 92 -10.21 -25.98 -0.58
C VAL A 92 -11.25 -26.53 -1.55
N ILE A 93 -11.71 -27.75 -1.33
CA ILE A 93 -12.67 -28.42 -2.19
C ILE A 93 -13.98 -27.62 -2.28
N GLY A 94 -14.40 -27.34 -3.50
CA GLY A 94 -15.60 -26.55 -3.77
C GLY A 94 -15.33 -25.08 -4.10
N GLU A 95 -14.18 -24.56 -3.71
CA GLU A 95 -13.75 -23.20 -4.06
C GLU A 95 -13.10 -23.18 -5.45
N ARG A 96 -13.74 -22.52 -6.41
CA ARG A 96 -13.28 -22.47 -7.82
C ARG A 96 -13.02 -21.05 -8.33
N GLU A 97 -13.52 -20.05 -7.60
CA GLU A 97 -13.38 -18.66 -7.98
C GLU A 97 -11.94 -18.19 -7.74
N ARG A 98 -11.49 -17.24 -8.55
CA ARG A 98 -10.15 -16.67 -8.40
C ARG A 98 -10.08 -15.76 -7.18
N PRO A 99 -9.10 -15.93 -6.28
CA PRO A 99 -8.90 -15.00 -5.17
C PRO A 99 -8.53 -13.63 -5.71
N ARG A 100 -9.16 -12.60 -5.15
CA ARG A 100 -8.88 -11.21 -5.51
C ARG A 100 -9.16 -10.26 -4.36
N ILE A 101 -8.46 -9.13 -4.35
CA ILE A 101 -8.82 -8.02 -3.48
C ILE A 101 -10.06 -7.34 -4.10
N ARG A 102 -11.15 -7.31 -3.34
CA ARG A 102 -12.37 -6.62 -3.73
C ARG A 102 -12.33 -5.14 -3.38
N ARG A 103 -11.88 -4.84 -2.17
CA ARG A 103 -11.88 -3.50 -1.61
C ARG A 103 -10.61 -3.24 -0.82
N ILE A 104 -10.11 -2.01 -0.91
CA ILE A 104 -9.07 -1.47 -0.05
C ILE A 104 -9.58 -0.19 0.58
N ALA A 105 -9.48 -0.06 1.88
CA ALA A 105 -9.79 1.16 2.61
C ALA A 105 -8.53 1.67 3.33
N VAL A 106 -8.24 2.95 3.14
CA VAL A 106 -7.12 3.65 3.77
C VAL A 106 -7.68 4.80 4.61
N LYS A 107 -7.49 4.74 5.93
CA LYS A 107 -7.76 5.86 6.81
C LYS A 107 -6.46 6.56 7.14
N VAL A 108 -6.37 7.84 6.81
CA VAL A 108 -5.16 8.65 7.01
C VAL A 108 -5.43 9.65 8.12
N PHE A 109 -4.70 9.53 9.21
CA PHE A 109 -4.77 10.41 10.36
C PHE A 109 -3.64 11.43 10.27
N VAL A 110 -3.98 12.71 10.32
CA VAL A 110 -2.99 13.80 10.24
C VAL A 110 -3.21 14.76 11.40
N ALA A 111 -2.17 14.94 12.20
CA ALA A 111 -2.14 16.00 13.21
C ALA A 111 -1.66 17.30 12.55
N SER A 112 -2.49 18.33 12.58
CA SER A 112 -2.18 19.61 11.96
C SER A 112 -3.06 20.72 12.56
N VAL A 113 -2.51 21.93 12.67
CA VAL A 113 -3.22 23.11 13.13
C VAL A 113 -4.04 23.79 12.01
N ASP A 114 -3.64 23.65 10.76
CA ASP A 114 -4.35 24.20 9.61
C ASP A 114 -5.08 23.09 8.86
N HIS A 115 -6.29 22.82 9.28
CA HIS A 115 -7.13 21.75 8.73
C HIS A 115 -7.53 21.99 7.27
N GLU A 116 -7.77 23.23 6.89
CA GLU A 116 -8.17 23.58 5.51
C GLU A 116 -7.02 23.36 4.54
N ALA A 117 -5.84 23.89 4.85
CA ALA A 117 -4.66 23.69 4.04
C ALA A 117 -4.23 22.22 3.98
N THR A 118 -4.38 21.49 5.09
CA THR A 118 -4.07 20.05 5.15
C THR A 118 -5.02 19.24 4.28
N ARG A 119 -6.30 19.55 4.25
CA ARG A 119 -7.29 18.90 3.40
C ARG A 119 -7.00 19.13 1.92
N ALA A 120 -6.72 20.38 1.54
CA ALA A 120 -6.35 20.73 0.16
C ALA A 120 -5.06 20.01 -0.28
N LEU A 121 -4.07 19.94 0.60
CA LEU A 121 -2.82 19.20 0.37
C LEU A 121 -3.08 17.70 0.20
N PHE A 122 -3.94 17.12 1.01
CA PHE A 122 -4.30 15.71 0.93
C PHE A 122 -4.92 15.37 -0.43
N ASP A 123 -5.91 16.14 -0.87
CA ASP A 123 -6.59 15.94 -2.16
C ASP A 123 -5.60 16.06 -3.33
N GLU A 124 -4.73 17.06 -3.28
CA GLU A 124 -3.68 17.25 -4.29
C GLU A 124 -2.68 16.08 -4.30
N THR A 125 -2.29 15.61 -3.13
CA THR A 125 -1.34 14.50 -2.99
C THR A 125 -1.92 13.22 -3.57
N VAL A 126 -3.10 12.83 -3.11
CA VAL A 126 -3.78 11.58 -3.54
C VAL A 126 -3.94 11.53 -5.06
N ALA A 127 -4.26 12.66 -5.69
CA ALA A 127 -4.40 12.75 -7.15
C ALA A 127 -3.09 12.52 -7.93
N ARG A 128 -1.94 12.50 -7.25
CA ARG A 128 -0.61 12.36 -7.87
C ARG A 128 0.10 11.05 -7.51
N LEU A 129 -0.52 10.19 -6.71
CA LEU A 129 0.09 8.94 -6.27
C LEU A 129 -0.12 7.84 -7.31
N PRO A 130 0.95 7.29 -7.92
CA PRO A 130 0.82 6.36 -9.03
C PRO A 130 0.20 5.03 -8.64
N LEU A 131 0.53 4.49 -7.45
CA LEU A 131 -0.02 3.23 -6.97
C LEU A 131 -1.52 3.37 -6.68
N ILE A 132 -1.92 4.47 -6.04
CA ILE A 132 -3.32 4.82 -5.79
C ILE A 132 -4.11 4.93 -7.09
N SER A 133 -3.59 5.67 -8.07
CA SER A 133 -4.24 5.83 -9.38
C SER A 133 -4.41 4.48 -10.10
N THR A 134 -3.39 3.62 -10.04
CA THR A 134 -3.41 2.31 -10.68
C THR A 134 -4.43 1.37 -10.02
N LEU A 135 -4.37 1.25 -8.69
CA LEU A 135 -5.26 0.35 -7.95
C LEU A 135 -6.70 0.84 -7.92
N GLY A 136 -6.94 2.14 -7.88
CA GLY A 136 -8.27 2.73 -7.93
C GLY A 136 -9.03 2.42 -9.22
N ALA A 137 -8.33 2.08 -10.31
CA ALA A 137 -8.93 1.61 -11.55
C ALA A 137 -9.32 0.11 -11.53
N ALA A 138 -8.76 -0.66 -10.59
CA ALA A 138 -8.90 -2.12 -10.56
C ALA A 138 -9.73 -2.64 -9.38
N VAL A 139 -9.75 -1.91 -8.25
CA VAL A 139 -10.44 -2.31 -7.03
C VAL A 139 -11.26 -1.16 -6.47
N ASP A 140 -12.24 -1.46 -5.62
CA ASP A 140 -12.93 -0.45 -4.83
C ASP A 140 -11.94 0.12 -3.78
N LEU A 141 -11.39 1.30 -4.07
CA LEU A 141 -10.39 1.97 -3.25
C LEU A 141 -10.98 3.22 -2.61
N GLU A 142 -11.05 3.22 -1.29
CA GLU A 142 -11.51 4.35 -0.49
C GLU A 142 -10.34 4.91 0.33
N ILE A 143 -10.13 6.23 0.26
CA ILE A 143 -9.12 6.91 1.06
C ILE A 143 -9.81 8.04 1.83
N ALA A 144 -9.78 7.96 3.16
CA ALA A 144 -10.41 8.93 4.05
C ALA A 144 -9.37 9.66 4.89
N LEU A 145 -9.50 10.98 4.98
CA LEU A 145 -8.69 11.84 5.84
C LEU A 145 -9.39 12.09 7.17
N VAL A 146 -8.68 11.85 8.26
CA VAL A 146 -9.08 12.19 9.62
C VAL A 146 -8.08 13.21 10.17
N LEU A 147 -8.54 14.42 10.44
CA LEU A 147 -7.71 15.48 11.00
C LEU A 147 -7.81 15.46 12.52
N THR A 148 -6.66 15.56 13.16
CA THR A 148 -6.52 15.67 14.61
C THR A 148 -5.76 16.95 14.96
N SER A 149 -5.98 17.45 16.14
CA SER A 149 -5.30 18.63 16.69
C SER A 149 -4.15 18.21 17.59
#